data_bfa2689feeb8a9d1d8c78eeeb4db2d36
#
_entry.id   bfa2689feeb8a9d1d8c78eeeb4db2d36
#
_cell.length_a   1.000
_cell.length_b   1.000
_cell.length_c   1.000
_cell.angle_alpha   90.00
_cell.angle_beta   90.00
_cell.angle_gamma   90.00
#
_symmetry.space_group_name_H-M   'P 1'
#
loop_
_entity.id
_entity.type
_entity.pdbx_description
1 polymer ?
#
loop_
_entity_poly.entity_id
_entity_poly.type
_entity_poly.pdbx_seq_one_letter_code
_entity_poly.pdbx_strand_id
1 'polypeptide(L)'
;NSQTSFSGSISGSVLGTAETGPLFTKESSGTVGIISIPGVKGVSVNSSMPTNSRGNTVVWLSEYSENSININMDNVPDNMEFETTSYKVVPTEGAMVYRKFGFENVLRYILRVKDAQGNYLTGGDAKTEQGLNAGFISNNGVLLMNMLAEPTSVSVDTGDGKQCRFSMAGLKANTNKVQEVRCE
;
A
#
# COMPACT_ATOMS: atom_id res chain seq x y z
N ASN A 1 -23.59 57.03 -9.14
CA ASN A 1 -23.82 55.90 -8.23
C ASN A 1 -23.59 54.60 -9.00
N SER A 2 -22.39 54.05 -8.90
CA SER A 2 -22.08 52.69 -9.41
C SER A 2 -22.38 51.69 -8.28
N GLN A 3 -23.39 50.86 -8.48
CA GLN A 3 -23.61 49.70 -7.64
C GLN A 3 -22.80 48.52 -8.18
N THR A 4 -21.89 48.03 -7.38
CA THR A 4 -21.18 46.78 -7.68
C THR A 4 -21.87 45.68 -6.92
N SER A 5 -22.49 44.73 -7.61
CA SER A 5 -23.08 43.54 -7.00
C SER A 5 -22.12 42.37 -7.12
N PHE A 6 -21.86 41.71 -6.04
CA PHE A 6 -21.10 40.48 -6.00
C PHE A 6 -22.05 39.32 -5.74
N SER A 7 -22.08 38.32 -6.63
CA SER A 7 -22.83 37.09 -6.43
C SER A 7 -21.90 35.89 -6.55
N GLY A 8 -21.93 35.01 -5.56
CA GLY A 8 -21.20 33.76 -5.59
C GLY A 8 -22.11 32.61 -5.18
N SER A 9 -22.00 31.47 -5.85
CA SER A 9 -22.70 30.25 -5.45
C SER A 9 -21.69 29.17 -5.12
N ILE A 10 -21.96 28.43 -4.01
CA ILE A 10 -21.22 27.26 -3.62
C ILE A 10 -22.21 26.09 -3.67
N SER A 11 -21.91 25.08 -4.46
CA SER A 11 -22.69 23.86 -4.55
C SER A 11 -21.84 22.65 -4.17
N GLY A 12 -22.47 21.67 -3.57
CA GLY A 12 -21.80 20.43 -3.18
C GLY A 12 -22.69 19.61 -2.26
N SER A 13 -22.23 18.42 -1.91
CA SER A 13 -22.92 17.53 -0.99
C SER A 13 -22.00 17.06 0.10
N VAL A 14 -22.59 16.77 1.26
CA VAL A 14 -21.93 16.09 2.37
C VAL A 14 -22.60 14.74 2.53
N LEU A 15 -21.81 13.69 2.43
CA LEU A 15 -22.23 12.30 2.58
C LEU A 15 -21.45 11.67 3.72
N GLY A 16 -22.01 10.65 4.32
CA GLY A 16 -21.28 9.93 5.35
C GLY A 16 -22.12 8.91 6.08
N THR A 17 -21.42 8.04 6.75
CA THR A 17 -21.98 7.08 7.70
C THR A 17 -21.28 7.23 9.04
N ALA A 18 -21.78 6.54 10.06
CA ALA A 18 -21.11 6.50 11.36
C ALA A 18 -19.68 5.98 11.27
N GLU A 19 -19.42 5.08 10.30
CA GLU A 19 -18.10 4.48 10.08
C GLU A 19 -17.15 5.37 9.28
N THR A 20 -17.67 6.04 8.24
CA THR A 20 -16.84 6.83 7.32
C THR A 20 -16.64 8.27 7.76
N GLY A 21 -17.54 8.79 8.62
CA GLY A 21 -17.58 10.21 8.92
C GLY A 21 -18.07 11.04 7.72
N PRO A 22 -18.02 12.37 7.81
CA PRO A 22 -18.49 13.25 6.75
C PRO A 22 -17.55 13.21 5.53
N LEU A 23 -18.12 13.07 4.34
CA LEU A 23 -17.44 13.09 3.05
C LEU A 23 -18.01 14.22 2.20
N PHE A 24 -17.14 15.02 1.63
CA PHE A 24 -17.50 16.18 0.83
C PHE A 24 -17.32 15.90 -0.65
N THR A 25 -18.27 16.30 -1.46
CA THR A 25 -18.21 16.19 -2.91
C THR A 25 -18.74 17.44 -3.58
N LYS A 26 -18.28 17.68 -4.79
CA LYS A 26 -18.75 18.83 -5.59
C LYS A 26 -20.09 18.56 -6.27
N GLU A 27 -20.50 17.32 -6.35
CA GLU A 27 -21.75 16.92 -6.98
C GLU A 27 -22.84 16.75 -5.92
N SER A 28 -24.09 17.03 -6.30
CA SER A 28 -25.21 17.16 -5.35
C SER A 28 -26.29 16.10 -5.51
N SER A 29 -26.21 15.22 -6.49
CA SER A 29 -27.26 14.21 -6.72
C SER A 29 -26.71 13.00 -7.47
N GLY A 30 -27.36 11.87 -7.29
CA GLY A 30 -27.10 10.65 -8.04
C GLY A 30 -26.77 9.44 -7.16
N THR A 31 -26.34 8.39 -7.82
CA THR A 31 -25.91 7.14 -7.23
C THR A 31 -24.44 7.20 -6.88
N VAL A 32 -24.09 6.84 -5.65
CA VAL A 32 -22.73 7.04 -5.13
C VAL A 32 -22.10 5.74 -4.65
N GLY A 33 -20.78 5.68 -4.78
CA GLY A 33 -19.94 4.70 -4.11
C GLY A 33 -19.10 5.35 -3.03
N ILE A 34 -19.15 4.82 -1.82
CA ILE A 34 -18.23 5.17 -0.74
C ILE A 34 -17.10 4.16 -0.76
N ILE A 35 -15.88 4.65 -0.92
CA ILE A 35 -14.68 3.83 -1.05
C ILE A 35 -13.80 4.04 0.16
N SER A 36 -13.34 2.93 0.73
CA SER A 36 -12.45 2.94 1.89
C SER A 36 -11.13 2.24 1.56
N ILE A 37 -10.05 2.97 1.82
CA ILE A 37 -8.68 2.43 1.89
C ILE A 37 -8.22 2.72 3.32
N PRO A 38 -8.44 1.82 4.28
CA PRO A 38 -8.36 2.14 5.71
C PRO A 38 -7.05 2.81 6.13
N GLY A 39 -7.14 4.01 6.69
CA GLY A 39 -5.99 4.75 7.20
C GLY A 39 -5.08 5.38 6.15
N VAL A 40 -5.42 5.31 4.87
CA VAL A 40 -4.58 5.83 3.78
C VAL A 40 -5.17 7.10 3.21
N LYS A 41 -4.48 8.21 3.40
CA LYS A 41 -4.85 9.53 2.89
C LYS A 41 -4.20 9.79 1.53
N GLY A 42 -4.89 10.53 0.68
CA GLY A 42 -4.30 11.10 -0.54
C GLY A 42 -4.35 10.19 -1.77
N VAL A 43 -5.08 9.08 -1.72
CA VAL A 43 -5.23 8.16 -2.85
C VAL A 43 -6.54 8.45 -3.58
N SER A 44 -6.49 8.62 -4.89
CA SER A 44 -7.67 8.81 -5.73
C SER A 44 -8.19 7.48 -6.26
N VAL A 45 -9.50 7.41 -6.38
CA VAL A 45 -10.23 6.28 -6.97
C VAL A 45 -11.00 6.83 -8.16
N ASN A 46 -10.80 6.30 -9.36
CA ASN A 46 -11.26 6.89 -10.61
C ASN A 46 -10.79 8.36 -10.71
N SER A 47 -11.72 9.28 -10.95
CA SER A 47 -11.45 10.74 -10.96
C SER A 47 -11.94 11.44 -9.70
N SER A 48 -12.06 10.71 -8.60
CA SER A 48 -12.56 11.24 -7.32
C SER A 48 -11.57 12.19 -6.65
N MET A 49 -12.06 12.89 -5.65
CA MET A 49 -11.18 13.56 -4.70
C MET A 49 -10.34 12.51 -3.94
N PRO A 50 -9.11 12.84 -3.57
CA PRO A 50 -8.27 11.92 -2.80
C PRO A 50 -8.92 11.51 -1.47
N THR A 51 -8.58 10.31 -0.99
CA THR A 51 -9.03 9.82 0.31
C THR A 51 -8.67 10.78 1.44
N ASN A 52 -9.58 10.91 2.40
CA ASN A 52 -9.39 11.73 3.61
C ASN A 52 -8.44 11.04 4.63
N SER A 53 -8.29 11.63 5.80
CA SER A 53 -7.42 11.09 6.87
C SER A 53 -7.84 9.70 7.38
N ARG A 54 -9.09 9.32 7.18
CA ARG A 54 -9.60 7.98 7.51
C ARG A 54 -9.50 6.99 6.36
N GLY A 55 -9.07 7.44 5.17
CA GLY A 55 -8.95 6.63 3.97
C GLY A 55 -10.22 6.52 3.14
N ASN A 56 -11.16 7.44 3.29
CA ASN A 56 -12.45 7.39 2.60
C ASN A 56 -12.55 8.44 1.50
N THR A 57 -13.24 8.09 0.41
CA THR A 57 -13.61 9.01 -0.66
C THR A 57 -14.93 8.58 -1.28
N VAL A 58 -15.48 9.43 -2.13
CA VAL A 58 -16.76 9.22 -2.83
C VAL A 58 -16.52 9.18 -4.32
N VAL A 59 -17.13 8.20 -4.99
CA VAL A 59 -17.18 8.11 -6.46
C VAL A 59 -18.64 8.19 -6.92
N TRP A 60 -18.87 8.84 -8.06
CA TRP A 60 -20.21 8.89 -8.69
C TRP A 60 -20.35 7.75 -9.68
N LEU A 61 -21.50 7.10 -9.64
CA LEU A 61 -21.77 5.89 -10.41
C LEU A 61 -22.95 6.11 -11.36
N SER A 62 -22.89 5.45 -12.51
CA SER A 62 -24.00 5.40 -13.47
C SER A 62 -24.93 4.25 -13.10
N GLU A 63 -26.21 4.57 -13.01
CA GLU A 63 -27.27 3.62 -12.64
C GLU A 63 -27.50 2.58 -13.72
N TYR A 64 -27.88 1.38 -13.32
CA TYR A 64 -28.24 0.25 -14.21
C TYR A 64 -27.20 -0.09 -15.29
N SER A 65 -25.96 0.31 -15.05
CA SER A 65 -24.84 -0.01 -15.94
C SER A 65 -23.62 -0.45 -15.15
N GLU A 66 -22.70 -1.14 -15.82
CA GLU A 66 -21.47 -1.57 -15.21
C GLU A 66 -20.53 -0.37 -14.98
N ASN A 67 -20.12 -0.19 -13.74
CA ASN A 67 -19.11 0.80 -13.36
C ASN A 67 -17.85 0.09 -12.88
N SER A 68 -16.71 0.56 -13.31
CA SER A 68 -15.41 0.13 -12.80
C SER A 68 -14.92 1.12 -11.75
N ILE A 69 -14.59 0.62 -10.58
CA ILE A 69 -14.01 1.40 -9.47
C ILE A 69 -12.56 0.99 -9.36
N ASN A 70 -11.64 1.86 -9.79
CA ASN A 70 -10.22 1.56 -9.86
C ASN A 70 -9.42 2.50 -8.97
N ILE A 71 -8.46 1.96 -8.22
CA ILE A 71 -7.48 2.76 -7.49
C ILE A 71 -6.49 3.37 -8.48
N ASN A 72 -6.25 4.68 -8.37
CA ASN A 72 -5.13 5.32 -9.06
C ASN A 72 -3.84 5.01 -8.28
N MET A 73 -2.97 4.19 -8.88
CA MET A 73 -1.75 3.72 -8.24
C MET A 73 -0.64 4.78 -8.17
N ASP A 74 -0.78 5.92 -8.85
CA ASP A 74 0.27 6.94 -8.91
C ASP A 74 0.61 7.55 -7.54
N ASN A 75 -0.39 7.63 -6.65
CA ASN A 75 -0.23 8.20 -5.32
C ASN A 75 -0.22 7.13 -4.20
N VAL A 76 -0.11 5.89 -4.58
CA VAL A 76 -0.02 4.77 -3.62
C VAL A 76 1.45 4.55 -3.24
N PRO A 77 1.78 4.46 -1.94
CA PRO A 77 3.14 4.08 -1.52
C PRO A 77 3.54 2.71 -2.08
N ASP A 78 4.79 2.58 -2.51
CA ASP A 78 5.32 1.36 -3.16
C ASP A 78 5.30 0.12 -2.25
N ASN A 79 5.23 0.31 -0.94
CA ASN A 79 5.22 -0.76 0.05
C ASN A 79 3.83 -1.30 0.38
N MET A 80 2.80 -0.83 -0.31
CA MET A 80 1.43 -1.31 -0.12
C MET A 80 1.06 -2.32 -1.21
N GLU A 81 0.58 -3.48 -0.81
CA GLU A 81 0.03 -4.48 -1.70
C GLU A 81 -1.46 -4.64 -1.46
N PHE A 82 -2.25 -4.39 -2.50
CA PHE A 82 -3.71 -4.53 -2.46
C PHE A 82 -4.14 -5.95 -2.83
N GLU A 83 -5.15 -6.45 -2.15
CA GLU A 83 -5.80 -7.72 -2.51
C GLU A 83 -6.48 -7.61 -3.88
N THR A 84 -7.09 -6.45 -4.16
CA THR A 84 -7.63 -6.09 -5.47
C THR A 84 -7.49 -4.58 -5.66
N THR A 85 -7.32 -4.14 -6.90
CA THR A 85 -7.23 -2.72 -7.26
C THR A 85 -8.45 -2.24 -8.04
N SER A 86 -9.41 -3.10 -8.30
CA SER A 86 -10.59 -2.80 -9.10
C SER A 86 -11.82 -3.58 -8.62
N TYR A 87 -12.95 -2.89 -8.59
CA TYR A 87 -14.27 -3.49 -8.43
C TYR A 87 -15.18 -3.11 -9.58
N LYS A 88 -16.10 -4.00 -9.94
CA LYS A 88 -17.18 -3.74 -10.89
C LYS A 88 -18.52 -3.78 -10.16
N VAL A 89 -19.33 -2.77 -10.35
CA VAL A 89 -20.64 -2.65 -9.71
C VAL A 89 -21.71 -2.20 -10.69
N VAL A 90 -22.93 -2.68 -10.51
CA VAL A 90 -24.13 -2.28 -11.26
C VAL A 90 -25.15 -1.79 -10.26
N PRO A 91 -25.15 -0.47 -9.94
CA PRO A 91 -26.07 0.06 -8.93
C PRO A 91 -27.46 0.33 -9.50
N THR A 92 -28.46 0.32 -8.62
CA THR A 92 -29.78 0.85 -8.89
C THR A 92 -29.82 2.34 -8.63
N GLU A 93 -30.84 3.03 -9.15
CA GLU A 93 -31.03 4.45 -8.94
C GLU A 93 -31.03 4.84 -7.46
N GLY A 94 -30.22 5.85 -7.12
CA GLY A 94 -30.12 6.37 -5.77
C GLY A 94 -29.41 5.45 -4.78
N ALA A 95 -28.82 4.34 -5.24
CA ALA A 95 -28.13 3.41 -4.36
C ALA A 95 -26.82 4.03 -3.79
N MET A 96 -26.49 3.59 -2.58
CA MET A 96 -25.20 3.86 -1.96
C MET A 96 -24.42 2.54 -1.89
N VAL A 97 -23.34 2.44 -2.63
CA VAL A 97 -22.48 1.26 -2.69
C VAL A 97 -21.25 1.52 -1.83
N TYR A 98 -20.91 0.57 -0.97
CA TYR A 98 -19.68 0.62 -0.18
C TYR A 98 -18.71 -0.43 -0.67
N ARG A 99 -17.45 -0.04 -0.88
CA ARG A 99 -16.36 -0.98 -1.21
C ARG A 99 -15.11 -0.61 -0.43
N LYS A 100 -14.50 -1.64 0.12
CA LYS A 100 -13.24 -1.56 0.86
C LYS A 100 -12.13 -2.20 0.06
N PHE A 101 -11.03 -1.49 -0.13
CA PHE A 101 -9.80 -2.04 -0.69
C PHE A 101 -8.87 -2.46 0.45
N GLY A 102 -8.77 -3.77 0.67
CA GLY A 102 -7.83 -4.33 1.64
C GLY A 102 -6.41 -4.29 1.10
N PHE A 103 -5.45 -4.04 1.98
CA PHE A 103 -4.03 -4.02 1.62
C PHE A 103 -3.17 -4.51 2.78
N GLU A 104 -1.94 -4.89 2.45
CA GLU A 104 -0.88 -5.21 3.39
C GLU A 104 0.32 -4.31 3.15
N ASN A 105 0.98 -3.90 4.24
CA ASN A 105 2.25 -3.18 4.15
C ASN A 105 3.39 -4.19 4.06
N VAL A 106 4.18 -4.07 3.00
CA VAL A 106 5.35 -4.91 2.77
C VAL A 106 6.60 -4.18 3.25
N LEU A 107 7.39 -4.87 4.08
CA LEU A 107 8.71 -4.42 4.50
C LEU A 107 9.76 -4.96 3.53
N ARG A 108 10.35 -4.07 2.74
CA ARG A 108 11.39 -4.41 1.76
C ARG A 108 12.76 -4.07 2.30
N TYR A 109 13.63 -5.05 2.27
CA TYR A 109 15.04 -4.88 2.65
C TYR A 109 15.91 -5.23 1.45
N ILE A 110 16.90 -4.38 1.18
CA ILE A 110 17.95 -4.63 0.20
C ILE A 110 19.24 -4.80 0.98
N LEU A 111 19.70 -6.05 1.10
CA LEU A 111 20.85 -6.40 1.90
C LEU A 111 21.97 -6.93 1.03
N ARG A 112 23.19 -6.75 1.48
CA ARG A 112 24.36 -7.38 0.93
C ARG A 112 25.09 -8.13 2.03
N VAL A 113 25.17 -9.45 1.89
CA VAL A 113 25.57 -10.36 2.94
C VAL A 113 27.01 -10.77 2.77
N LYS A 114 27.83 -10.53 3.79
CA LYS A 114 29.23 -10.97 3.88
C LYS A 114 29.35 -12.13 4.85
N ASP A 115 30.35 -12.97 4.60
CA ASP A 115 30.75 -14.00 5.57
C ASP A 115 31.60 -13.41 6.72
N ALA A 116 32.02 -14.29 7.65
CA ALA A 116 32.86 -13.88 8.78
C ALA A 116 34.23 -13.32 8.34
N GLN A 117 34.71 -13.68 7.16
CA GLN A 117 35.97 -13.25 6.61
C GLN A 117 35.86 -11.94 5.79
N GLY A 118 34.66 -11.40 5.64
CA GLY A 118 34.41 -10.18 4.90
C GLY A 118 34.16 -10.34 3.40
N ASN A 119 34.05 -11.57 2.92
CA ASN A 119 33.71 -11.86 1.52
C ASN A 119 32.20 -11.94 1.33
N TYR A 120 31.70 -11.47 0.18
CA TYR A 120 30.29 -11.60 -0.16
C TYR A 120 29.90 -13.06 -0.38
N LEU A 121 28.75 -13.45 0.16
CA LEU A 121 28.18 -14.76 -0.11
C LEU A 121 27.81 -14.88 -1.59
N THR A 122 27.96 -16.07 -2.13
CA THR A 122 27.71 -16.36 -3.56
C THR A 122 26.45 -17.18 -3.79
N GLY A 123 25.66 -17.38 -2.78
CA GLY A 123 24.40 -18.11 -2.82
C GLY A 123 23.93 -18.49 -1.44
N GLY A 124 22.73 -19.02 -1.35
CA GLY A 124 22.14 -19.52 -0.13
C GLY A 124 20.68 -19.16 0.02
N ASP A 125 19.97 -19.99 0.76
CA ASP A 125 18.57 -19.75 1.12
C ASP A 125 18.50 -19.08 2.48
N ALA A 126 17.80 -17.96 2.54
CA ALA A 126 17.58 -17.20 3.75
C ALA A 126 16.21 -17.52 4.37
N LYS A 127 16.20 -17.72 5.67
CA LYS A 127 14.97 -17.95 6.46
C LYS A 127 14.98 -17.07 7.70
N THR A 128 13.79 -16.64 8.11
CA THR A 128 13.60 -15.91 9.37
C THR A 128 13.73 -16.85 10.56
N GLU A 129 13.74 -16.28 11.77
CA GLU A 129 13.73 -17.04 13.04
C GLU A 129 12.50 -17.95 13.20
N GLN A 130 11.42 -17.64 12.46
CA GLN A 130 10.20 -18.45 12.43
C GLN A 130 10.20 -19.54 11.36
N GLY A 131 11.30 -19.65 10.60
CA GLY A 131 11.42 -20.61 9.51
C GLY A 131 10.74 -20.18 8.19
N LEU A 132 10.28 -18.93 8.09
CA LEU A 132 9.69 -18.39 6.88
C LEU A 132 10.78 -18.08 5.86
N ASN A 133 10.49 -18.37 4.57
CA ASN A 133 11.41 -18.04 3.49
C ASN A 133 11.61 -16.52 3.41
N ALA A 134 12.85 -16.07 3.54
CA ALA A 134 13.22 -14.66 3.44
C ALA A 134 13.84 -14.28 2.09
N GLY A 135 14.14 -15.24 1.23
CA GLY A 135 14.68 -15.04 -0.10
C GLY A 135 15.92 -15.88 -0.38
N PHE A 136 16.54 -15.59 -1.52
CA PHE A 136 17.74 -16.26 -2.00
C PHE A 136 18.87 -15.26 -2.21
N ILE A 137 20.07 -15.60 -1.79
CA ILE A 137 21.24 -14.75 -1.95
C ILE A 137 21.84 -14.95 -3.34
N SER A 138 21.98 -13.86 -4.09
CA SER A 138 22.61 -13.88 -5.41
C SER A 138 24.14 -13.97 -5.33
N ASN A 139 24.80 -14.17 -6.46
CA ASN A 139 26.24 -14.33 -6.56
C ASN A 139 27.08 -13.19 -5.96
N ASN A 140 26.51 -12.01 -5.82
CA ASN A 140 27.18 -10.83 -5.25
C ASN A 140 26.77 -10.55 -3.81
N GLY A 141 26.18 -11.53 -3.13
CA GLY A 141 25.72 -11.39 -1.77
C GLY A 141 24.42 -10.61 -1.62
N VAL A 142 23.75 -10.24 -2.70
CA VAL A 142 22.52 -9.44 -2.65
C VAL A 142 21.33 -10.31 -2.22
N LEU A 143 20.65 -9.87 -1.19
CA LEU A 143 19.42 -10.47 -0.68
C LEU A 143 18.31 -9.42 -0.70
N LEU A 144 17.27 -9.68 -1.48
CA LEU A 144 16.05 -8.89 -1.51
C LEU A 144 15.00 -9.59 -0.65
N MET A 145 14.57 -8.94 0.43
CA MET A 145 13.58 -9.47 1.35
C MET A 145 12.28 -8.66 1.25
N ASN A 146 11.17 -9.36 1.14
CA ASN A 146 9.83 -8.78 1.23
C ASN A 146 9.09 -9.48 2.37
N MET A 147 8.90 -8.78 3.49
CA MET A 147 8.34 -9.32 4.72
C MET A 147 7.08 -8.57 5.13
N LEU A 148 6.13 -9.28 5.73
CA LEU A 148 4.92 -8.68 6.29
C LEU A 148 5.10 -8.24 7.74
N ALA A 149 6.10 -8.78 8.42
CA ALA A 149 6.48 -8.42 9.78
C ALA A 149 7.99 -8.26 9.87
N GLU A 150 8.45 -7.42 10.77
CA GLU A 150 9.87 -7.17 10.98
C GLU A 150 10.55 -8.41 11.59
N PRO A 151 11.50 -9.06 10.88
CA PRO A 151 12.22 -10.19 11.42
C PRO A 151 13.31 -9.73 12.39
N THR A 152 13.63 -10.54 13.39
CA THR A 152 14.69 -10.26 14.35
C THR A 152 16.05 -10.78 13.89
N SER A 153 16.04 -11.93 13.22
CA SER A 153 17.27 -12.54 12.67
C SER A 153 16.97 -13.36 11.43
N VAL A 154 18.00 -13.59 10.64
CA VAL A 154 17.93 -14.38 9.42
C VAL A 154 19.04 -15.43 9.44
N SER A 155 18.67 -16.67 9.15
CA SER A 155 19.60 -17.78 8.98
C SER A 155 19.79 -18.06 7.50
N VAL A 156 21.02 -18.27 7.08
CA VAL A 156 21.37 -18.59 5.70
C VAL A 156 21.96 -19.99 5.62
N ASP A 157 21.37 -20.81 4.76
CA ASP A 157 21.90 -22.11 4.37
C ASP A 157 22.65 -21.98 3.06
N THR A 158 23.97 -22.15 3.07
CA THR A 158 24.83 -21.98 1.90
C THR A 158 24.89 -23.21 0.99
N GLY A 159 24.16 -24.28 1.33
CA GLY A 159 24.11 -25.51 0.53
C GLY A 159 25.22 -26.51 0.79
N ASP A 160 26.27 -26.13 1.52
CA ASP A 160 27.42 -26.99 1.86
C ASP A 160 27.27 -27.67 3.25
N GLY A 161 26.05 -27.71 3.78
CA GLY A 161 25.80 -28.10 5.16
C GLY A 161 26.23 -27.06 6.18
N LYS A 162 26.65 -25.90 5.72
CA LYS A 162 27.03 -24.75 6.56
C LYS A 162 25.86 -23.79 6.68
N GLN A 163 25.68 -23.29 7.88
CA GLN A 163 24.69 -22.28 8.16
C GLN A 163 25.36 -21.08 8.87
N CYS A 164 24.89 -19.91 8.54
CA CYS A 164 25.26 -18.70 9.26
C CYS A 164 24.02 -17.89 9.57
N ARG A 165 24.15 -16.92 10.44
CA ARG A 165 23.04 -16.10 10.91
C ARG A 165 23.48 -14.64 11.01
N PHE A 166 22.55 -13.72 10.75
CA PHE A 166 22.75 -12.31 11.02
C PHE A 166 21.53 -11.70 11.69
N SER A 167 21.78 -10.67 12.50
CA SER A 167 20.74 -9.89 13.16
C SER A 167 20.16 -8.84 12.22
N MET A 168 18.85 -8.61 12.32
CA MET A 168 18.16 -7.54 11.61
C MET A 168 18.17 -6.21 12.39
N ALA A 169 18.75 -6.19 13.59
CA ALA A 169 18.81 -4.98 14.41
C ALA A 169 19.55 -3.85 13.70
N GLY A 170 18.97 -2.66 13.69
CA GLY A 170 19.55 -1.48 13.07
C GLY A 170 19.33 -1.36 11.56
N LEU A 171 18.75 -2.38 10.93
CA LEU A 171 18.42 -2.33 9.51
C LEU A 171 17.08 -1.62 9.28
N LYS A 172 17.00 -0.85 8.19
CA LYS A 172 15.81 -0.09 7.83
C LYS A 172 15.10 -0.71 6.64
N ALA A 173 13.79 -0.88 6.77
CA ALA A 173 12.93 -1.30 5.67
C ALA A 173 12.61 -0.14 4.73
N ASN A 174 12.22 -0.46 3.50
CA ASN A 174 11.67 0.47 2.52
C ASN A 174 12.62 1.65 2.19
N THR A 175 13.90 1.38 2.21
CA THR A 175 14.94 2.31 1.76
C THR A 175 15.53 1.84 0.42
N ASN A 176 15.94 2.77 -0.42
CA ASN A 176 16.62 2.47 -1.69
C ASN A 176 18.11 2.17 -1.50
N LYS A 177 18.62 2.23 -0.26
CA LYS A 177 20.02 1.98 0.05
C LYS A 177 20.24 0.51 0.34
N VAL A 178 21.33 -0.02 -0.22
CA VAL A 178 21.83 -1.36 0.12
C VAL A 178 22.49 -1.30 1.49
N GLN A 179 22.08 -2.19 2.38
CA GLN A 179 22.63 -2.31 3.74
C GLN A 179 23.49 -3.57 3.83
N GLU A 180 24.70 -3.44 4.33
CA GLU A 180 25.59 -4.57 4.50
C GLU A 180 25.37 -5.25 5.85
N VAL A 181 25.37 -6.58 5.83
CA VAL A 181 25.29 -7.43 7.04
C VAL A 181 26.37 -8.50 7.01
N ARG A 182 26.81 -8.91 8.17
CA ARG A 182 27.77 -10.00 8.33
C ARG A 182 27.05 -11.24 8.84
N CYS A 183 27.19 -12.34 8.13
CA CYS A 183 26.62 -13.63 8.46
C CYS A 183 27.68 -14.49 9.18
N GLU A 184 27.43 -14.84 10.43
CA GLU A 184 28.33 -15.59 11.29
C GLU A 184 27.76 -16.93 11.74
#